data_0661ba41153dc9d88eec09c5615e927c
#
_entry.id   0661ba41153dc9d88eec09c5615e927c
#
_cell.length_a   1.000
_cell.length_b   1.000
_cell.length_c   1.000
_cell.angle_alpha   90.00
_cell.angle_beta   90.00
_cell.angle_gamma   90.00
#
_symmetry.space_group_name_H-M   'P 1'
#
loop_
_entity.id
_entity.type
_entity.pdbx_description
1 polymer ?
#
loop_
_entity_poly.entity_id
_entity_poly.type
_entity_poly.pdbx_seq_one_letter_code
_entity_poly.pdbx_strand_id
1 'polypeptide(L)'
;MAQEYSQIVLSEPKPFVKWAGGKRQLMSDLEKNFPAKFGTYLEPFLGGGAVMFDLLTKERDLKCNVSDLNSDLVLAYVTIRDRLEKLIESLENHSKNYHKDSTGYYYEVRSQEPKNQIEKVSRLLFLNKTCFNGLYRVNSKGKFNVPLGRYTNPNIVNKENLQAVSKTLQSPKIKISCRDFSSIIKDAKKGDFVYFDPPYQPVSDTANFTSYTHRDFTEDDLERLADLANQLNSKGCNVMLSNSNSKTVKKLFSSGWKIKEIKANRAINSNSQKELVIKRSS
;
A
#
# COMPACT_ATOMS: atom_id res chain seq x y z
N MET A 1 -38.76 -27.20 5.95
CA MET A 1 -38.32 -25.83 6.33
C MET A 1 -36.93 -25.63 5.74
N ALA A 2 -36.85 -24.89 4.64
CA ALA A 2 -35.57 -24.53 4.01
C ALA A 2 -34.97 -23.37 4.80
N GLN A 3 -33.83 -23.60 5.45
CA GLN A 3 -33.03 -22.52 6.02
C GLN A 3 -32.50 -21.66 4.88
N GLU A 4 -33.05 -20.47 4.75
CA GLU A 4 -32.46 -19.40 3.94
C GLU A 4 -31.08 -19.06 4.55
N TYR A 5 -30.01 -19.60 3.95
CA TYR A 5 -28.68 -19.06 4.16
C TYR A 5 -28.66 -17.68 3.51
N SER A 6 -28.89 -16.64 4.30
CA SER A 6 -28.62 -15.27 3.87
C SER A 6 -27.13 -15.22 3.46
N GLN A 7 -26.89 -15.09 2.16
CA GLN A 7 -25.53 -14.80 1.66
C GLN A 7 -25.08 -13.50 2.34
N ILE A 8 -24.16 -13.62 3.28
CA ILE A 8 -23.46 -12.44 3.84
C ILE A 8 -22.74 -11.79 2.65
N VAL A 9 -23.30 -10.73 2.13
CA VAL A 9 -22.63 -9.88 1.12
C VAL A 9 -21.48 -9.21 1.85
N LEU A 10 -20.30 -9.77 1.72
CA LEU A 10 -19.10 -9.14 2.28
C LEU A 10 -18.88 -7.81 1.57
N SER A 11 -18.53 -6.79 2.35
CA SER A 11 -18.13 -5.50 1.81
C SER A 11 -16.92 -5.65 0.88
N GLU A 12 -16.76 -4.73 -0.06
CA GLU A 12 -15.58 -4.70 -0.93
C GLU A 12 -14.31 -4.50 -0.11
N PRO A 13 -13.21 -5.22 -0.43
CA PRO A 13 -11.95 -5.07 0.27
C PRO A 13 -11.36 -3.68 0.03
N LYS A 14 -10.86 -3.05 1.10
CA LYS A 14 -10.23 -1.72 1.04
C LYS A 14 -8.90 -1.77 1.78
N PRO A 15 -7.96 -0.85 1.50
CA PRO A 15 -6.73 -0.73 2.29
C PRO A 15 -7.02 -0.78 3.78
N PHE A 16 -6.39 -1.71 4.49
CA PHE A 16 -6.59 -1.90 5.93
C PHE A 16 -5.68 -1.01 6.79
N VAL A 17 -4.64 -0.44 6.18
CA VAL A 17 -3.74 0.56 6.76
C VAL A 17 -3.88 1.90 6.06
N LYS A 18 -3.63 2.99 6.80
CA LYS A 18 -3.32 4.28 6.20
C LYS A 18 -1.86 4.23 5.80
N TRP A 19 -1.58 4.31 4.50
CA TRP A 19 -0.23 4.29 3.97
C TRP A 19 0.01 5.54 3.16
N ALA A 20 1.20 6.15 3.30
CA ALA A 20 1.46 7.37 2.57
C ALA A 20 1.50 7.11 1.06
N GLY A 21 1.07 8.09 0.30
CA GLY A 21 0.91 7.94 -1.14
C GLY A 21 -0.35 7.18 -1.57
N GLY A 22 -1.24 6.81 -0.62
CA GLY A 22 -2.44 6.02 -0.92
C GLY A 22 -3.27 6.59 -2.08
N LYS A 23 -3.53 5.78 -3.10
CA LYS A 23 -4.12 6.19 -4.40
C LYS A 23 -5.65 6.26 -4.44
N ARG A 24 -6.35 6.05 -3.31
CA ARG A 24 -7.82 6.01 -3.31
C ARG A 24 -8.49 7.26 -3.91
N GLN A 25 -7.94 8.44 -3.64
CA GLN A 25 -8.50 9.70 -4.16
C GLN A 25 -8.20 9.91 -5.66
N LEU A 26 -7.22 9.20 -6.18
CA LEU A 26 -6.79 9.30 -7.58
C LEU A 26 -7.30 8.14 -8.44
N MET A 27 -8.00 7.17 -7.84
CA MET A 27 -8.34 5.92 -8.51
C MET A 27 -9.10 6.17 -9.81
N SER A 28 -10.11 7.05 -9.83
CA SER A 28 -10.88 7.37 -11.03
C SER A 28 -10.02 7.94 -12.19
N ASP A 29 -8.93 8.64 -11.87
CA ASP A 29 -8.00 9.15 -12.89
C ASP A 29 -6.95 8.12 -13.30
N LEU A 30 -6.52 7.24 -12.37
CA LEU A 30 -5.62 6.13 -12.67
C LEU A 30 -6.28 5.12 -13.61
N GLU A 31 -7.52 4.74 -13.33
CA GLU A 31 -8.30 3.77 -14.12
C GLU A 31 -8.42 4.13 -15.59
N LYS A 32 -8.60 5.42 -15.91
CA LYS A 32 -8.63 5.92 -17.30
C LYS A 32 -7.34 5.64 -18.07
N ASN A 33 -6.27 5.27 -17.37
CA ASN A 33 -4.97 5.00 -17.95
C ASN A 33 -4.58 3.53 -17.88
N PHE A 34 -5.38 2.67 -17.25
CA PHE A 34 -5.13 1.23 -17.21
C PHE A 34 -5.25 0.60 -18.60
N PRO A 35 -4.51 -0.47 -18.90
CA PRO A 35 -4.71 -1.22 -20.12
C PRO A 35 -6.09 -1.88 -20.13
N ALA A 36 -6.76 -1.88 -21.27
CA ALA A 36 -8.09 -2.48 -21.41
C ALA A 36 -8.12 -4.00 -21.19
N LYS A 37 -7.00 -4.67 -21.48
CA LYS A 37 -6.81 -6.11 -21.26
C LYS A 37 -5.37 -6.39 -20.86
N PHE A 38 -5.18 -7.29 -19.91
CA PHE A 38 -3.86 -7.74 -19.47
C PHE A 38 -3.94 -9.15 -18.86
N GLY A 39 -2.79 -9.80 -18.70
CA GLY A 39 -2.69 -11.12 -18.11
C GLY A 39 -2.65 -11.05 -16.58
N THR A 40 -1.45 -10.97 -16.01
CA THR A 40 -1.22 -10.84 -14.58
C THR A 40 -1.04 -9.37 -14.19
N TYR A 41 -1.61 -8.97 -13.06
CA TYR A 41 -1.31 -7.69 -12.43
C TYR A 41 -0.07 -7.82 -11.52
N LEU A 42 0.88 -6.89 -11.68
CA LEU A 42 2.12 -6.87 -10.91
C LEU A 42 2.30 -5.50 -10.25
N GLU A 43 2.47 -5.48 -8.91
CA GLU A 43 2.63 -4.25 -8.12
C GLU A 43 3.77 -4.42 -7.10
N PRO A 44 5.01 -4.00 -7.42
CA PRO A 44 6.16 -4.20 -6.54
C PRO A 44 6.33 -3.13 -5.45
N PHE A 45 5.45 -2.15 -5.38
CA PHE A 45 5.31 -1.17 -4.30
C PHE A 45 3.88 -1.21 -3.78
N LEU A 46 3.49 -2.34 -3.16
CA LEU A 46 2.10 -2.62 -2.81
C LEU A 46 1.49 -1.59 -1.85
N GLY A 47 2.26 -1.17 -0.85
CA GLY A 47 1.76 -0.27 0.17
C GLY A 47 0.45 -0.76 0.79
N GLY A 48 -0.57 0.11 0.81
CA GLY A 48 -1.91 -0.26 1.27
C GLY A 48 -2.73 -1.10 0.30
N GLY A 49 -2.25 -1.37 -0.92
CA GLY A 49 -2.91 -2.19 -1.94
C GLY A 49 -4.13 -1.56 -2.58
N ALA A 50 -4.18 -0.23 -2.67
CA ALA A 50 -5.37 0.48 -3.16
C ALA A 50 -5.73 0.10 -4.60
N VAL A 51 -4.73 0.00 -5.49
CA VAL A 51 -4.93 -0.37 -6.90
C VAL A 51 -5.27 -1.85 -7.02
N MET A 52 -4.54 -2.72 -6.32
CA MET A 52 -4.82 -4.15 -6.30
C MET A 52 -6.27 -4.45 -5.86
N PHE A 53 -6.73 -3.86 -4.75
CA PHE A 53 -8.08 -4.12 -4.26
C PHE A 53 -9.16 -3.57 -5.20
N ASP A 54 -8.93 -2.42 -5.81
CA ASP A 54 -9.85 -1.86 -6.80
C ASP A 54 -10.00 -2.79 -8.02
N LEU A 55 -8.89 -3.27 -8.56
CA LEU A 55 -8.89 -4.22 -9.67
C LEU A 55 -9.60 -5.54 -9.30
N LEU A 56 -9.34 -6.08 -8.11
CA LEU A 56 -9.96 -7.32 -7.61
C LEU A 56 -11.46 -7.15 -7.30
N THR A 57 -11.94 -5.95 -7.04
CA THR A 57 -13.38 -5.66 -6.91
C THR A 57 -14.07 -5.82 -8.26
N LYS A 58 -13.42 -5.42 -9.36
CA LYS A 58 -13.94 -5.48 -10.72
C LYS A 58 -13.75 -6.86 -11.36
N GLU A 59 -12.61 -7.48 -11.11
CA GLU A 59 -12.26 -8.81 -11.62
C GLU A 59 -11.72 -9.71 -10.51
N ARG A 60 -12.62 -10.45 -9.84
CA ARG A 60 -12.29 -11.30 -8.69
C ARG A 60 -11.30 -12.42 -9.02
N ASP A 61 -11.25 -12.83 -10.28
CA ASP A 61 -10.41 -13.92 -10.77
C ASP A 61 -9.04 -13.47 -11.28
N LEU A 62 -8.73 -12.18 -11.15
CA LEU A 62 -7.48 -11.59 -11.59
C LEU A 62 -6.27 -12.27 -10.90
N LYS A 63 -5.28 -12.61 -11.69
CA LYS A 63 -3.96 -13.05 -11.18
C LYS A 63 -3.17 -11.84 -10.73
N CYS A 64 -2.76 -11.83 -9.47
CA CYS A 64 -1.94 -10.78 -8.89
C CYS A 64 -0.61 -11.34 -8.37
N ASN A 65 0.49 -10.68 -8.71
CA ASN A 65 1.80 -10.94 -8.11
C ASN A 65 2.35 -9.62 -7.58
N VAL A 66 2.23 -9.42 -6.27
CA VAL A 66 2.49 -8.16 -5.63
C VAL A 66 3.56 -8.29 -4.55
N SER A 67 4.29 -7.21 -4.31
CA SER A 67 5.34 -7.20 -3.30
C SER A 67 5.53 -5.83 -2.67
N ASP A 68 6.19 -5.81 -1.54
CA ASP A 68 6.67 -4.60 -0.89
C ASP A 68 8.01 -4.91 -0.22
N LEU A 69 8.85 -3.89 -0.04
CA LEU A 69 10.12 -4.05 0.67
C LEU A 69 9.92 -4.02 2.19
N ASN A 70 8.80 -3.46 2.67
CA ASN A 70 8.48 -3.39 4.08
C ASN A 70 7.97 -4.75 4.59
N SER A 71 8.82 -5.46 5.33
CA SER A 71 8.52 -6.78 5.88
C SER A 71 7.35 -6.79 6.86
N ASP A 72 7.18 -5.72 7.66
CA ASP A 72 6.07 -5.62 8.62
C ASP A 72 4.73 -5.48 7.89
N LEU A 73 4.71 -4.73 6.79
CA LEU A 73 3.53 -4.59 5.95
C LEU A 73 3.16 -5.92 5.27
N VAL A 74 4.15 -6.60 4.67
CA VAL A 74 3.93 -7.92 4.06
C VAL A 74 3.46 -8.94 5.11
N LEU A 75 4.06 -8.91 6.31
CA LEU A 75 3.62 -9.75 7.43
C LEU A 75 2.16 -9.48 7.80
N ALA A 76 1.72 -8.21 7.74
CA ALA A 76 0.31 -7.87 8.01
C ALA A 76 -0.63 -8.48 6.97
N TYR A 77 -0.31 -8.40 5.68
CA TYR A 77 -1.09 -9.06 4.62
C TYR A 77 -1.21 -10.57 4.85
N VAL A 78 -0.08 -11.24 5.12
CA VAL A 78 -0.04 -12.69 5.37
C VAL A 78 -0.83 -13.06 6.63
N THR A 79 -0.71 -12.26 7.70
CA THR A 79 -1.44 -12.51 8.95
C THR A 79 -2.95 -12.35 8.78
N ILE A 80 -3.40 -11.32 8.05
CA ILE A 80 -4.82 -11.14 7.73
C ILE A 80 -5.34 -12.30 6.90
N ARG A 81 -4.57 -12.81 5.94
CA ARG A 81 -4.94 -13.96 5.13
C ARG A 81 -5.08 -15.24 5.96
N ASP A 82 -4.10 -15.54 6.81
CA ASP A 82 -3.89 -16.88 7.39
C ASP A 82 -4.31 -16.99 8.87
N ARG A 83 -4.43 -15.87 9.60
CA ARG A 83 -4.62 -15.84 11.05
C ARG A 83 -5.65 -14.80 11.51
N LEU A 84 -6.67 -14.54 10.70
CA LEU A 84 -7.61 -13.43 10.87
C LEU A 84 -8.26 -13.40 12.27
N GLU A 85 -8.81 -14.52 12.74
CA GLU A 85 -9.57 -14.56 14.00
C GLU A 85 -8.71 -14.17 15.20
N LYS A 86 -7.49 -14.71 15.29
CA LYS A 86 -6.53 -14.36 16.35
C LYS A 86 -6.08 -12.89 16.26
N LEU A 87 -5.96 -12.35 15.05
CA LEU A 87 -5.63 -10.95 14.83
C LEU A 87 -6.79 -10.05 15.30
N ILE A 88 -8.04 -10.39 14.98
CA ILE A 88 -9.22 -9.63 15.42
C ILE A 88 -9.30 -9.63 16.95
N GLU A 89 -9.16 -10.78 17.60
CA GLU A 89 -9.14 -10.89 19.05
C GLU A 89 -8.08 -9.97 19.70
N SER A 90 -6.87 -9.98 19.15
CA SER A 90 -5.79 -9.10 19.62
C SER A 90 -6.11 -7.61 19.42
N LEU A 91 -6.73 -7.23 18.28
CA LEU A 91 -7.15 -5.86 18.01
C LEU A 91 -8.32 -5.42 18.91
N GLU A 92 -9.26 -6.31 19.21
CA GLU A 92 -10.36 -6.06 20.17
C GLU A 92 -9.79 -5.78 21.58
N ASN A 93 -8.75 -6.51 21.98
CA ASN A 93 -8.02 -6.27 23.21
C ASN A 93 -7.34 -4.89 23.21
N HIS A 94 -6.66 -4.51 22.12
CA HIS A 94 -6.10 -3.17 21.95
C HIS A 94 -7.19 -2.10 22.04
N SER A 95 -8.32 -2.30 21.36
CA SER A 95 -9.44 -1.36 21.39
C SER A 95 -9.99 -1.17 22.79
N LYS A 96 -10.23 -2.27 23.53
CA LYS A 96 -10.72 -2.23 24.92
C LYS A 96 -9.80 -1.45 25.85
N ASN A 97 -8.48 -1.67 25.76
CA ASN A 97 -7.52 -0.99 26.65
C ASN A 97 -7.32 0.46 26.24
N TYR A 98 -7.32 0.77 24.95
CA TYR A 98 -7.24 2.14 24.44
C TYR A 98 -8.41 3.02 24.94
N HIS A 99 -9.64 2.49 25.00
CA HIS A 99 -10.79 3.24 25.50
C HIS A 99 -10.78 3.46 27.01
N LYS A 100 -9.99 2.70 27.79
CA LYS A 100 -9.80 2.94 29.22
C LYS A 100 -8.80 4.08 29.48
N ASP A 101 -7.68 4.07 28.77
CA ASP A 101 -6.62 5.07 28.83
C ASP A 101 -5.95 5.20 27.47
N SER A 102 -6.43 6.11 26.66
CA SER A 102 -5.94 6.27 25.28
C SER A 102 -4.48 6.70 25.22
N THR A 103 -4.06 7.59 26.11
CA THR A 103 -2.71 8.16 26.10
C THR A 103 -1.69 7.19 26.68
N GLY A 104 -1.89 6.69 27.88
CA GLY A 104 -0.98 5.78 28.55
C GLY A 104 -0.80 4.50 27.75
N TYR A 105 -1.92 3.88 27.36
CA TYR A 105 -1.90 2.65 26.58
C TYR A 105 -1.24 2.80 25.20
N TYR A 106 -1.48 3.92 24.51
CA TYR A 106 -0.81 4.18 23.23
C TYR A 106 0.72 4.17 23.36
N TYR A 107 1.27 4.89 24.34
CA TYR A 107 2.71 4.98 24.54
C TYR A 107 3.30 3.69 25.10
N GLU A 108 2.55 2.94 25.90
CA GLU A 108 2.92 1.59 26.32
C GLU A 108 3.10 0.68 25.09
N VAL A 109 2.06 0.53 24.25
CA VAL A 109 2.10 -0.31 23.04
C VAL A 109 3.18 0.17 22.06
N ARG A 110 3.37 1.49 21.93
CA ARG A 110 4.42 2.05 21.07
C ARG A 110 5.81 1.62 21.50
N SER A 111 6.06 1.49 22.81
CA SER A 111 7.37 1.09 23.36
C SER A 111 7.63 -0.42 23.28
N GLN A 112 6.61 -1.25 23.09
CA GLN A 112 6.73 -2.70 23.06
C GLN A 112 7.53 -3.19 21.85
N GLU A 113 8.21 -4.33 22.02
CA GLU A 113 8.88 -5.08 20.96
C GLU A 113 8.29 -6.51 20.90
N PRO A 114 7.15 -6.70 20.23
CA PRO A 114 6.49 -7.98 20.18
C PRO A 114 7.34 -9.06 19.53
N LYS A 115 7.27 -10.29 20.05
CA LYS A 115 8.05 -11.43 19.56
C LYS A 115 7.30 -12.28 18.56
N ASN A 116 5.99 -12.46 18.75
CA ASN A 116 5.20 -13.29 17.86
C ASN A 116 4.49 -12.49 16.75
N GLN A 117 4.07 -13.19 15.71
CA GLN A 117 3.48 -12.62 14.50
C GLN A 117 2.19 -11.84 14.78
N ILE A 118 1.28 -12.37 15.59
CA ILE A 118 -0.02 -11.73 15.88
C ILE A 118 0.20 -10.40 16.61
N GLU A 119 1.03 -10.41 17.65
CA GLU A 119 1.35 -9.19 18.41
C GLU A 119 2.05 -8.12 17.55
N LYS A 120 2.98 -8.52 16.67
CA LYS A 120 3.65 -7.59 15.75
C LYS A 120 2.63 -6.90 14.84
N VAL A 121 1.73 -7.67 14.24
CA VAL A 121 0.75 -7.16 13.29
C VAL A 121 -0.36 -6.37 13.99
N SER A 122 -0.89 -6.86 15.11
CA SER A 122 -1.91 -6.13 15.86
C SER A 122 -1.38 -4.79 16.39
N ARG A 123 -0.13 -4.76 16.89
CA ARG A 123 0.57 -3.52 17.26
C ARG A 123 0.71 -2.57 16.08
N LEU A 124 1.16 -3.05 14.90
CA LEU A 124 1.27 -2.24 13.69
C LEU A 124 -0.08 -1.62 13.33
N LEU A 125 -1.15 -2.41 13.27
CA LEU A 125 -2.48 -1.93 12.90
C LEU A 125 -3.05 -0.98 13.95
N PHE A 126 -2.90 -1.29 15.24
CA PHE A 126 -3.31 -0.41 16.33
C PHE A 126 -2.62 0.95 16.23
N LEU A 127 -1.28 0.98 16.14
CA LEU A 127 -0.52 2.22 16.03
C LEU A 127 -0.91 3.01 14.77
N ASN A 128 -1.07 2.36 13.63
CA ASN A 128 -1.50 3.01 12.39
C ASN A 128 -2.90 3.64 12.49
N LYS A 129 -3.82 3.04 13.24
CA LYS A 129 -5.19 3.57 13.44
C LYS A 129 -5.25 4.70 14.46
N THR A 130 -4.32 4.75 15.41
CA THR A 130 -4.37 5.66 16.56
C THR A 130 -3.29 6.75 16.55
N CYS A 131 -2.21 6.59 15.76
CA CYS A 131 -1.15 7.59 15.66
C CYS A 131 -1.56 8.82 14.84
N PHE A 132 -0.81 9.89 14.97
CA PHE A 132 -0.99 11.13 14.20
C PHE A 132 -1.04 10.87 12.70
N ASN A 133 -2.16 11.19 12.06
CA ASN A 133 -2.46 11.04 10.63
C ASN A 133 -2.27 9.61 10.06
N GLY A 134 -2.17 8.59 10.89
CA GLY A 134 -1.91 7.23 10.45
C GLY A 134 -0.54 7.04 9.78
N LEU A 135 0.43 7.86 10.15
CA LEU A 135 1.78 7.79 9.59
C LEU A 135 2.49 6.51 10.07
N TYR A 136 3.30 5.94 9.20
CA TYR A 136 4.29 4.96 9.59
C TYR A 136 5.68 5.61 9.51
N ARG A 137 6.37 5.71 10.64
CA ARG A 137 7.71 6.28 10.71
C ARG A 137 8.50 5.60 11.81
N VAL A 138 9.75 5.27 11.50
CA VAL A 138 10.71 4.72 12.44
C VAL A 138 11.89 5.68 12.63
N ASN A 139 12.54 5.63 13.79
CA ASN A 139 13.78 6.36 14.03
C ASN A 139 15.00 5.58 13.48
N SER A 140 16.21 6.12 13.61
CA SER A 140 17.47 5.49 13.17
C SER A 140 17.73 4.11 13.79
N LYS A 141 17.05 3.78 14.91
CA LYS A 141 17.12 2.46 15.56
C LYS A 141 15.99 1.52 15.10
N GLY A 142 15.22 1.88 14.07
CA GLY A 142 14.10 1.10 13.57
C GLY A 142 12.85 1.08 14.47
N LYS A 143 12.79 1.92 15.51
CA LYS A 143 11.66 1.95 16.44
C LYS A 143 10.61 2.97 15.97
N PHE A 144 9.33 2.56 15.99
CA PHE A 144 8.21 3.41 15.65
C PHE A 144 8.16 4.65 16.56
N ASN A 145 8.06 5.86 15.99
CA ASN A 145 8.23 7.11 16.73
C ASN A 145 7.14 8.18 16.46
N VAL A 146 6.03 7.82 15.82
CA VAL A 146 4.91 8.74 15.60
C VAL A 146 4.19 9.00 16.93
N PRO A 147 3.75 10.24 17.23
CA PRO A 147 2.95 10.52 18.42
C PRO A 147 1.49 10.06 18.27
N LEU A 148 0.75 10.01 19.38
CA LEU A 148 -0.69 9.77 19.40
C LEU A 148 -1.42 10.78 18.51
N GLY A 149 -2.42 10.32 17.78
CA GLY A 149 -3.32 11.15 16.98
C GLY A 149 -4.48 11.71 17.81
N ARG A 150 -5.19 12.69 17.24
CA ARG A 150 -6.36 13.31 17.88
C ARG A 150 -7.66 12.68 17.36
N TYR A 151 -7.87 11.40 17.67
CA TYR A 151 -9.07 10.67 17.28
C TYR A 151 -9.97 10.44 18.47
N THR A 152 -11.25 10.82 18.37
CA THR A 152 -12.25 10.59 19.42
C THR A 152 -12.62 9.11 19.50
N ASN A 153 -12.85 8.46 18.36
CA ASN A 153 -13.22 7.04 18.29
C ASN A 153 -12.58 6.37 17.07
N PRO A 154 -11.29 6.01 17.13
CA PRO A 154 -10.62 5.37 16.00
C PRO A 154 -11.17 3.97 15.77
N ASN A 155 -11.48 3.65 14.51
CA ASN A 155 -11.89 2.29 14.11
C ASN A 155 -10.67 1.35 14.11
N ILE A 156 -10.28 0.88 15.31
CA ILE A 156 -9.08 0.07 15.54
C ILE A 156 -9.22 -1.29 14.87
N VAL A 157 -10.34 -1.97 15.06
CA VAL A 157 -10.54 -3.34 14.57
C VAL A 157 -10.92 -3.37 13.10
N ASN A 158 -11.90 -2.56 12.68
CA ASN A 158 -12.45 -2.54 11.32
C ASN A 158 -12.75 -3.96 10.79
N LYS A 159 -13.47 -4.77 11.59
CA LYS A 159 -13.66 -6.21 11.42
C LYS A 159 -14.19 -6.59 10.04
N GLU A 160 -15.22 -5.88 9.55
CA GLU A 160 -15.84 -6.13 8.25
C GLU A 160 -14.82 -6.03 7.10
N ASN A 161 -14.00 -4.98 7.11
CA ASN A 161 -12.98 -4.82 6.09
C ASN A 161 -11.87 -5.86 6.19
N LEU A 162 -11.44 -6.23 7.41
CA LEU A 162 -10.44 -7.28 7.59
C LEU A 162 -10.94 -8.63 7.08
N GLN A 163 -12.24 -8.94 7.27
CA GLN A 163 -12.89 -10.14 6.74
C GLN A 163 -12.92 -10.12 5.20
N ALA A 164 -13.31 -9.00 4.60
CA ALA A 164 -13.33 -8.83 3.15
C ALA A 164 -11.92 -8.98 2.54
N VAL A 165 -10.92 -8.35 3.16
CA VAL A 165 -9.51 -8.45 2.75
C VAL A 165 -9.02 -9.89 2.88
N SER A 166 -9.26 -10.55 4.02
CA SER A 166 -8.83 -11.94 4.24
C SER A 166 -9.41 -12.89 3.19
N LYS A 167 -10.72 -12.82 2.95
CA LYS A 167 -11.38 -13.64 1.92
C LYS A 167 -10.79 -13.43 0.54
N THR A 168 -10.50 -12.17 0.19
CA THR A 168 -9.88 -11.83 -1.10
C THR A 168 -8.47 -12.42 -1.20
N LEU A 169 -7.65 -12.24 -0.17
CA LEU A 169 -6.26 -12.71 -0.16
C LEU A 169 -6.09 -14.23 -0.11
N GLN A 170 -7.14 -14.99 0.26
CA GLN A 170 -7.14 -16.46 0.22
C GLN A 170 -7.19 -17.03 -1.19
N SER A 171 -7.43 -16.20 -2.23
CA SER A 171 -7.37 -16.66 -3.61
C SER A 171 -5.96 -17.18 -3.97
N PRO A 172 -5.81 -18.40 -4.51
CA PRO A 172 -4.52 -18.94 -4.93
C PRO A 172 -3.91 -18.17 -6.11
N LYS A 173 -4.69 -17.27 -6.74
CA LYS A 173 -4.25 -16.40 -7.82
C LYS A 173 -3.48 -15.17 -7.31
N ILE A 174 -3.48 -14.90 -6.00
CA ILE A 174 -2.81 -13.76 -5.38
C ILE A 174 -1.53 -14.23 -4.70
N LYS A 175 -0.39 -13.72 -5.18
CA LYS A 175 0.93 -13.94 -4.60
C LYS A 175 1.43 -12.65 -3.97
N ILE A 176 1.81 -12.72 -2.69
CA ILE A 176 2.37 -11.59 -1.94
C ILE A 176 3.75 -11.98 -1.44
N SER A 177 4.74 -11.11 -1.61
CA SER A 177 6.11 -11.39 -1.19
C SER A 177 6.84 -10.13 -0.70
N CYS A 178 7.82 -10.32 0.20
CA CYS A 178 8.71 -9.26 0.66
C CYS A 178 9.99 -9.31 -0.19
N ARG A 179 10.17 -8.32 -1.09
CA ARG A 179 11.32 -8.30 -1.99
C ARG A 179 11.52 -6.94 -2.65
N ASP A 180 12.73 -6.69 -3.15
CA ASP A 180 13.05 -5.51 -3.95
C ASP A 180 12.25 -5.47 -5.25
N PHE A 181 11.84 -4.27 -5.65
CA PHE A 181 11.03 -4.03 -6.85
C PHE A 181 11.65 -4.57 -8.13
N SER A 182 13.00 -4.58 -8.23
CA SER A 182 13.69 -5.05 -9.42
C SER A 182 13.49 -6.54 -9.71
N SER A 183 13.15 -7.32 -8.69
CA SER A 183 12.90 -8.75 -8.83
C SER A 183 11.69 -9.09 -9.72
N ILE A 184 10.78 -8.13 -9.94
CA ILE A 184 9.55 -8.32 -10.73
C ILE A 184 9.81 -8.70 -12.20
N ILE A 185 10.98 -8.32 -12.73
CA ILE A 185 11.39 -8.66 -14.12
C ILE A 185 11.38 -10.16 -14.40
N LYS A 186 11.65 -10.99 -13.36
CA LYS A 186 11.69 -12.45 -13.47
C LYS A 186 10.28 -13.04 -13.65
N ASP A 187 9.27 -12.39 -13.06
CA ASP A 187 7.90 -12.87 -13.05
C ASP A 187 7.06 -12.33 -14.22
N ALA A 188 7.37 -11.13 -14.68
CA ALA A 188 6.62 -10.43 -15.70
C ALA A 188 6.72 -11.11 -17.08
N LYS A 189 5.59 -11.16 -17.79
CA LYS A 189 5.47 -11.73 -19.14
C LYS A 189 4.82 -10.72 -20.08
N LYS A 190 4.99 -10.95 -21.38
CA LYS A 190 4.30 -10.15 -22.41
C LYS A 190 2.79 -10.10 -22.13
N GLY A 191 2.23 -8.90 -22.18
CA GLY A 191 0.80 -8.66 -21.95
C GLY A 191 0.40 -8.49 -20.47
N ASP A 192 1.32 -8.68 -19.52
CA ASP A 192 1.05 -8.37 -18.11
C ASP A 192 0.94 -6.85 -17.87
N PHE A 193 0.26 -6.45 -16.80
CA PHE A 193 0.18 -5.06 -16.35
C PHE A 193 1.06 -4.85 -15.12
N VAL A 194 2.06 -4.01 -15.24
CA VAL A 194 2.98 -3.64 -14.14
C VAL A 194 2.69 -2.20 -13.71
N TYR A 195 2.31 -2.03 -12.45
CA TYR A 195 2.07 -0.71 -11.86
C TYR A 195 3.13 -0.41 -10.80
N PHE A 196 3.78 0.74 -10.92
CA PHE A 196 4.76 1.24 -9.97
C PHE A 196 4.25 2.49 -9.25
N ASP A 197 4.29 2.46 -7.93
CA ASP A 197 4.00 3.59 -7.05
C ASP A 197 5.13 3.73 -6.00
N PRO A 198 6.34 4.10 -6.43
CA PRO A 198 7.49 4.19 -5.55
C PRO A 198 7.30 5.31 -4.51
N PRO A 199 8.02 5.28 -3.38
CA PRO A 199 8.11 6.42 -2.49
C PRO A 199 8.58 7.67 -3.26
N TYR A 200 7.88 8.80 -3.08
CA TYR A 200 8.23 10.03 -3.78
C TYR A 200 9.41 10.70 -3.12
N GLN A 201 10.35 11.16 -3.93
CA GLN A 201 11.43 11.99 -3.45
C GLN A 201 10.88 13.30 -2.88
N PRO A 202 11.46 13.80 -1.77
CA PRO A 202 11.12 15.10 -1.24
C PRO A 202 11.34 16.18 -2.30
N VAL A 203 10.38 17.08 -2.47
CA VAL A 203 10.48 18.21 -3.42
C VAL A 203 11.37 19.31 -2.84
N SER A 204 11.78 19.23 -1.57
CA SER A 204 12.68 20.17 -0.87
C SER A 204 13.43 19.46 0.25
N ASP A 205 14.62 19.96 0.60
CA ASP A 205 15.50 19.46 1.66
C ASP A 205 14.85 19.44 3.07
N THR A 206 13.79 20.23 3.26
CA THR A 206 13.03 20.30 4.51
C THR A 206 11.90 19.24 4.61
N ALA A 207 11.64 18.49 3.54
CA ALA A 207 10.55 17.50 3.47
C ALA A 207 10.97 16.07 3.84
N ASN A 208 12.11 15.89 4.51
CA ASN A 208 12.68 14.58 4.93
C ASN A 208 11.87 13.83 6.01
N PHE A 209 10.52 13.79 5.90
CA PHE A 209 9.66 13.25 6.97
C PHE A 209 9.08 11.86 6.73
N THR A 210 9.51 11.11 5.73
CA THR A 210 8.82 9.85 5.38
C THR A 210 9.75 8.69 5.04
N SER A 211 10.57 8.25 6.01
CA SER A 211 11.24 6.95 5.89
C SER A 211 10.24 5.83 6.21
N TYR A 212 9.69 5.18 5.18
CA TYR A 212 8.78 4.02 5.29
C TYR A 212 9.51 2.68 5.39
N THR A 213 10.80 2.69 5.14
CA THR A 213 11.71 1.55 5.27
C THR A 213 12.98 2.02 5.98
N HIS A 214 13.84 1.09 6.41
CA HIS A 214 15.16 1.41 6.95
C HIS A 214 16.10 2.05 5.92
N ARG A 215 15.73 2.07 4.65
CA ARG A 215 16.46 2.65 3.54
C ARG A 215 15.55 3.59 2.76
N ASP A 216 15.99 4.82 2.56
CA ASP A 216 15.30 5.79 1.71
C ASP A 216 15.39 5.38 0.23
N PHE A 217 14.35 5.73 -0.54
CA PHE A 217 14.33 5.56 -1.98
C PHE A 217 15.14 6.72 -2.61
N THR A 218 16.31 6.38 -3.16
CA THR A 218 17.30 7.35 -3.64
C THR A 218 17.12 7.72 -5.12
N GLU A 219 17.93 8.66 -5.64
CA GLU A 219 17.98 8.93 -7.08
C GLU A 219 18.47 7.73 -7.87
N ASP A 220 19.47 6.99 -7.37
CA ASP A 220 19.93 5.73 -7.98
C ASP A 220 18.81 4.70 -8.06
N ASP A 221 17.94 4.62 -7.04
CA ASP A 221 16.78 3.73 -7.08
C ASP A 221 15.74 4.20 -8.13
N LEU A 222 15.61 5.51 -8.35
CA LEU A 222 14.74 6.05 -9.39
C LEU A 222 15.29 5.76 -10.80
N GLU A 223 16.60 5.83 -11.01
CA GLU A 223 17.26 5.43 -12.26
C GLU A 223 17.10 3.92 -12.51
N ARG A 224 17.36 3.09 -11.50
CA ARG A 224 17.10 1.64 -11.55
C ARG A 224 15.64 1.33 -11.93
N LEU A 225 14.69 2.11 -11.39
CA LEU A 225 13.27 1.95 -11.72
C LEU A 225 12.98 2.32 -13.17
N ALA A 226 13.56 3.40 -13.67
CA ALA A 226 13.40 3.81 -15.08
C ALA A 226 13.96 2.76 -16.03
N ASP A 227 15.13 2.21 -15.75
CA ASP A 227 15.75 1.12 -16.51
C ASP A 227 14.88 -0.13 -16.50
N LEU A 228 14.37 -0.51 -15.33
CA LEU A 228 13.47 -1.66 -15.18
C LEU A 228 12.17 -1.44 -15.96
N ALA A 229 11.59 -0.25 -15.92
CA ALA A 229 10.39 0.08 -16.67
C ALA A 229 10.61 -0.05 -18.19
N ASN A 230 11.78 0.38 -18.68
CA ASN A 230 12.17 0.22 -20.09
C ASN A 230 12.35 -1.26 -20.47
N GLN A 231 12.99 -2.06 -19.61
CA GLN A 231 13.17 -3.51 -19.83
C GLN A 231 11.81 -4.24 -19.87
N LEU A 232 10.92 -3.96 -18.93
CA LEU A 232 9.58 -4.55 -18.88
C LEU A 232 8.76 -4.18 -20.12
N ASN A 233 8.86 -2.92 -20.53
CA ASN A 233 8.20 -2.48 -21.74
C ASN A 233 8.77 -3.19 -22.98
N SER A 234 10.09 -3.35 -23.11
CA SER A 234 10.72 -4.11 -24.20
C SER A 234 10.33 -5.59 -24.18
N LYS A 235 10.00 -6.12 -23.01
CA LYS A 235 9.44 -7.47 -22.83
C LYS A 235 7.96 -7.57 -23.26
N GLY A 236 7.32 -6.45 -23.60
CA GLY A 236 5.93 -6.36 -24.04
C GLY A 236 4.90 -6.29 -22.89
N CYS A 237 5.32 -5.86 -21.69
CA CYS A 237 4.41 -5.57 -20.60
C CYS A 237 3.75 -4.20 -20.78
N ASN A 238 2.54 -4.06 -20.26
CA ASN A 238 1.89 -2.76 -20.07
C ASN A 238 2.46 -2.13 -18.79
N VAL A 239 3.26 -1.10 -18.90
CA VAL A 239 3.89 -0.46 -17.74
C VAL A 239 3.27 0.90 -17.47
N MET A 240 2.91 1.14 -16.21
CA MET A 240 2.39 2.40 -15.73
C MET A 240 3.06 2.77 -14.39
N LEU A 241 3.38 4.06 -14.24
CA LEU A 241 3.98 4.57 -12.99
C LEU A 241 3.19 5.78 -12.50
N SER A 242 3.07 5.90 -11.17
CA SER A 242 2.75 7.15 -10.48
C SER A 242 4.01 7.72 -9.86
N ASN A 243 4.19 9.05 -9.94
CA ASN A 243 5.33 9.70 -9.29
C ASN A 243 5.06 11.18 -9.01
N SER A 244 5.96 11.81 -8.25
CA SER A 244 5.95 13.26 -8.03
C SER A 244 6.22 14.03 -9.33
N ASN A 245 5.68 15.24 -9.43
CA ASN A 245 5.92 16.14 -10.56
C ASN A 245 7.29 16.82 -10.43
N SER A 246 8.38 16.05 -10.49
CA SER A 246 9.75 16.53 -10.40
C SER A 246 10.42 16.61 -11.76
N LYS A 247 11.45 17.49 -11.88
CA LYS A 247 12.26 17.60 -13.09
C LYS A 247 13.03 16.31 -13.38
N THR A 248 13.55 15.65 -12.37
CA THR A 248 14.28 14.37 -12.48
C THR A 248 13.39 13.29 -13.08
N VAL A 249 12.16 13.10 -12.55
CA VAL A 249 11.22 12.13 -13.11
C VAL A 249 10.88 12.44 -14.56
N LYS A 250 10.58 13.70 -14.89
CA LYS A 250 10.29 14.09 -16.29
C LYS A 250 11.46 13.85 -17.23
N LYS A 251 12.69 14.05 -16.77
CA LYS A 251 13.90 13.79 -17.55
C LYS A 251 14.07 12.30 -17.84
N LEU A 252 13.94 11.45 -16.82
CA LEU A 252 14.11 9.98 -16.94
C LEU A 252 13.07 9.33 -17.87
N PHE A 253 11.87 9.87 -17.91
CA PHE A 253 10.77 9.36 -18.73
C PHE A 253 10.43 10.25 -19.94
N SER A 254 11.38 11.11 -20.39
CA SER A 254 11.16 12.06 -21.49
C SER A 254 11.03 11.39 -22.86
N SER A 255 11.69 10.25 -23.07
CA SER A 255 11.71 9.55 -24.37
C SER A 255 10.87 8.29 -24.36
N GLY A 256 9.89 8.20 -25.26
CA GLY A 256 9.07 7.01 -25.45
C GLY A 256 7.98 6.78 -24.37
N TRP A 257 7.76 7.73 -23.46
CA TRP A 257 6.73 7.66 -22.43
C TRP A 257 5.75 8.84 -22.56
N LYS A 258 4.46 8.57 -22.34
CA LYS A 258 3.43 9.60 -22.18
C LYS A 258 3.36 9.98 -20.73
N ILE A 259 3.57 11.25 -20.42
CA ILE A 259 3.47 11.82 -19.08
C ILE A 259 2.20 12.65 -19.00
N LYS A 260 1.31 12.30 -18.08
CA LYS A 260 0.09 13.04 -17.80
C LYS A 260 0.11 13.56 -16.36
N GLU A 261 -0.18 14.83 -16.19
CA GLU A 261 -0.38 15.40 -14.85
C GLU A 261 -1.83 15.16 -14.39
N ILE A 262 -1.98 14.68 -13.15
CA ILE A 262 -3.27 14.54 -12.47
C ILE A 262 -3.26 15.38 -11.18
N LYS A 263 -4.43 15.89 -10.78
CA LYS A 263 -4.55 16.69 -9.56
C LYS A 263 -4.74 15.76 -8.37
N ALA A 264 -3.82 15.81 -7.40
CA ALA A 264 -3.95 15.12 -6.12
C ALA A 264 -4.53 16.07 -5.07
N ASN A 265 -5.76 15.85 -4.63
CA ASN A 265 -6.33 16.57 -3.50
C ASN A 265 -5.79 15.96 -2.20
N ARG A 266 -4.69 16.51 -1.66
CA ARG A 266 -4.16 16.06 -0.37
C ARG A 266 -4.76 16.91 0.75
N ALA A 267 -5.36 16.24 1.75
CA ALA A 267 -6.03 16.87 2.89
C ALA A 267 -5.10 17.64 3.85
N ILE A 268 -3.79 17.67 3.63
CA ILE A 268 -2.81 18.18 4.61
C ILE A 268 -2.16 19.50 4.17
N ASN A 269 -2.19 19.86 2.87
CA ASN A 269 -1.69 21.15 2.39
C ASN A 269 -2.63 21.69 1.32
N SER A 270 -3.04 22.94 1.47
CA SER A 270 -3.97 23.68 0.60
C SER A 270 -3.47 23.88 -0.85
N ASN A 271 -2.26 23.47 -1.19
CA ASN A 271 -1.74 23.46 -2.55
C ASN A 271 -1.97 22.07 -3.16
N SER A 272 -2.85 22.00 -4.15
CA SER A 272 -3.06 20.79 -4.96
C SER A 272 -1.73 20.35 -5.59
N GLN A 273 -1.08 19.35 -5.00
CA GLN A 273 0.13 18.78 -5.59
C GLN A 273 -0.29 17.98 -6.84
N LYS A 274 0.39 18.24 -7.94
CA LYS A 274 0.22 17.47 -9.16
C LYS A 274 1.05 16.19 -9.06
N GLU A 275 0.43 15.07 -9.35
CA GLU A 275 1.12 13.79 -9.54
C GLU A 275 1.24 13.49 -11.03
N LEU A 276 2.26 12.72 -11.39
CA LEU A 276 2.46 12.25 -12.76
C LEU A 276 1.92 10.83 -12.89
N VAL A 277 1.19 10.59 -13.97
CA VAL A 277 0.93 9.24 -14.49
C VAL A 277 1.76 9.09 -15.76
N ILE A 278 2.61 8.09 -15.76
CA ILE A 278 3.59 7.81 -16.80
C ILE A 278 3.27 6.45 -17.40
N LYS A 279 3.04 6.38 -18.70
CA LYS A 279 2.81 5.13 -19.42
C LYS A 279 3.46 5.16 -20.78
N ARG A 280 3.68 3.99 -21.40
CA ARG A 280 4.24 3.93 -22.74
C ARG A 280 3.37 4.65 -23.76
N SER A 281 4.04 5.35 -24.70
CA SER A 281 3.40 5.78 -25.96
C SER A 281 3.00 4.55 -26.76
N SER A 282 1.74 4.42 -27.10
CA SER A 282 1.25 3.41 -28.06
C SER A 282 1.87 3.65 -29.40
#